data_86f55671c3a53c57a662a5fbcdc88c61
#
_entry.id   86f55671c3a53c57a662a5fbcdc88c61
#
_cell.length_a   1.000
_cell.length_b   1.000
_cell.length_c   1.000
_cell.angle_alpha   90.00
_cell.angle_beta   90.00
_cell.angle_gamma   90.00
#
_symmetry.space_group_name_H-M   'P 1'
#
loop_
_entity.id
_entity.type
_entity.pdbx_description
1 polymer ?
#
loop_
_entity_poly.entity_id
_entity_poly.type
_entity_poly.pdbx_seq_one_letter_code
_entity_poly.pdbx_strand_id
1 'polypeptide(L)'
;SRGLGDVYKRQGEDRIRLAAFSCLYVTTASALDDDMVDFCLKSTYHTLIRNTRNTKPHTLEHIALMKNTACELFTLHADASYQQAFGFIRQLAISLRNCLKLKTQEQFQTVLQWPYLHCLDFWSLVLAKTCHVDREQGVPSHMRPLIYPLVQVSLGVGRLVPMSRYFPLRLHVIESMLRLIQATHVYVPLAPLIIEVLESAEFQRRGKGATLKP
;
A
#
# COMPACT_ATOMS: atom_id res chain seq x y z
N SER A 1 21.57 -2.73 27.41
CA SER A 1 22.12 -3.83 26.57
C SER A 1 21.07 -4.60 25.75
N ARG A 2 19.78 -4.59 26.12
CA ARG A 2 18.72 -5.26 25.32
C ARG A 2 18.51 -4.63 23.94
N GLY A 3 18.64 -3.31 23.80
CA GLY A 3 18.39 -2.62 22.51
C GLY A 3 19.42 -2.92 21.42
N LEU A 4 20.70 -3.08 21.75
CA LEU A 4 21.73 -3.38 20.74
C LEU A 4 21.57 -4.80 20.15
N GLY A 5 21.29 -5.80 20.98
CA GLY A 5 21.05 -7.17 20.54
C GLY A 5 19.86 -7.28 19.59
N ASP A 6 18.78 -6.54 19.85
CA ASP A 6 17.61 -6.48 18.98
C ASP A 6 17.90 -5.81 17.62
N VAL A 7 18.76 -4.77 17.61
CA VAL A 7 19.18 -4.11 16.37
C VAL A 7 20.02 -5.05 15.50
N TYR A 8 21.00 -5.75 16.07
CA TYR A 8 21.82 -6.71 15.31
C TYR A 8 21.00 -7.89 14.78
N LYS A 9 20.04 -8.40 15.57
CA LYS A 9 19.15 -9.47 15.14
C LYS A 9 18.29 -9.04 13.95
N ARG A 10 17.72 -7.83 14.00
CA ARG A 10 16.90 -7.26 12.90
C ARG A 10 17.72 -7.09 11.64
N GLN A 11 18.93 -6.55 11.73
CA GLN A 11 19.83 -6.42 10.57
C GLN A 11 20.18 -7.77 9.94
N GLY A 12 20.35 -8.82 10.75
CA GLY A 12 20.55 -10.19 10.25
C GLY A 12 19.34 -10.71 9.49
N GLU A 13 18.14 -10.49 10.02
CA GLU A 13 16.89 -10.90 9.36
C GLU A 13 16.66 -10.16 8.03
N ASP A 14 16.96 -8.87 7.96
CA ASP A 14 16.81 -8.09 6.73
C ASP A 14 17.81 -8.50 5.66
N ARG A 15 19.03 -8.84 6.03
CA ARG A 15 20.04 -9.38 5.09
C ARG A 15 19.59 -10.72 4.49
N ILE A 16 19.03 -11.62 5.29
CA ILE A 16 18.48 -12.90 4.82
C ILE A 16 17.30 -12.65 3.89
N ARG A 17 16.41 -11.74 4.21
CA ARG A 17 15.27 -11.37 3.36
C ARG A 17 15.71 -10.80 2.02
N LEU A 18 16.70 -9.90 2.02
CA LEU A 18 17.26 -9.34 0.80
C LEU A 18 17.95 -10.39 -0.05
N ALA A 19 18.69 -11.33 0.54
CA ALA A 19 19.30 -12.43 -0.18
C ALA A 19 18.24 -13.35 -0.82
N ALA A 20 17.22 -13.72 -0.07
CA ALA A 20 16.10 -14.50 -0.60
C ALA A 20 15.36 -13.77 -1.71
N PHE A 21 15.15 -12.44 -1.55
CA PHE A 21 14.56 -11.62 -2.59
C PHE A 21 15.42 -11.56 -3.84
N SER A 22 16.75 -11.43 -3.70
CA SER A 22 17.67 -11.41 -4.84
C SER A 22 17.62 -12.72 -5.64
N CYS A 23 17.53 -13.87 -4.96
CA CYS A 23 17.32 -15.15 -5.62
C CYS A 23 15.99 -15.18 -6.37
N LEU A 24 14.89 -14.72 -5.73
CA LEU A 24 13.56 -14.66 -6.34
C LEU A 24 13.55 -13.72 -7.56
N TYR A 25 14.21 -12.57 -7.44
CA TYR A 25 14.32 -11.59 -8.52
C TYR A 25 15.04 -12.19 -9.75
N VAL A 26 16.19 -12.80 -9.54
CA VAL A 26 16.94 -13.45 -10.62
C VAL A 26 16.14 -14.59 -11.26
N THR A 27 15.47 -15.42 -10.44
CA THR A 27 14.63 -16.51 -10.93
C THR A 27 13.47 -15.99 -11.76
N THR A 28 12.79 -14.95 -11.31
CA THR A 28 11.68 -14.35 -12.05
C THR A 28 12.15 -13.64 -13.31
N ALA A 29 13.30 -12.93 -13.26
CA ALA A 29 13.86 -12.23 -14.42
C ALA A 29 14.35 -13.19 -15.52
N SER A 30 14.81 -14.38 -15.15
CA SER A 30 15.28 -15.42 -16.08
C SER A 30 14.20 -16.43 -16.47
N ALA A 31 12.99 -16.31 -15.93
CA ALA A 31 11.91 -17.23 -16.22
C ALA A 31 11.43 -17.07 -17.68
N LEU A 32 11.39 -18.19 -18.39
CA LEU A 32 10.86 -18.28 -19.77
C LEU A 32 9.40 -18.74 -19.79
N ASP A 33 8.89 -19.18 -18.64
CA ASP A 33 7.54 -19.70 -18.45
C ASP A 33 6.67 -18.67 -17.71
N ASP A 34 5.57 -18.28 -18.34
CA ASP A 34 4.61 -17.32 -17.80
C ASP A 34 3.95 -17.83 -16.52
N ASP A 35 3.71 -19.13 -16.39
CA ASP A 35 3.14 -19.74 -15.19
C ASP A 35 4.07 -19.58 -13.97
N MET A 36 5.39 -19.68 -14.18
CA MET A 36 6.39 -19.47 -13.14
C MET A 36 6.41 -18.00 -12.70
N VAL A 37 6.36 -17.05 -13.64
CA VAL A 37 6.28 -15.62 -13.35
C VAL A 37 5.05 -15.30 -12.54
N ASP A 38 3.90 -15.78 -12.97
CA ASP A 38 2.61 -15.62 -12.30
C ASP A 38 2.64 -16.17 -10.88
N PHE A 39 3.20 -17.35 -10.69
CA PHE A 39 3.37 -17.97 -9.38
C PHE A 39 4.25 -17.12 -8.46
N CYS A 40 5.38 -16.61 -8.96
CA CYS A 40 6.30 -15.75 -8.19
C CYS A 40 5.62 -14.45 -7.77
N LEU A 41 4.92 -13.76 -8.67
CA LEU A 41 4.21 -12.52 -8.38
C LEU A 41 3.08 -12.73 -7.34
N LYS A 42 2.24 -13.75 -7.52
CA LYS A 42 1.16 -14.11 -6.58
C LYS A 42 1.71 -14.46 -5.21
N SER A 43 2.71 -15.33 -5.14
CA SER A 43 3.29 -15.80 -3.88
C SER A 43 3.95 -14.65 -3.12
N THR A 44 4.63 -13.74 -3.81
CA THR A 44 5.23 -12.53 -3.23
C THR A 44 4.15 -11.62 -2.64
N TYR A 45 3.08 -11.35 -3.38
CA TYR A 45 1.99 -10.52 -2.90
C TYR A 45 1.27 -11.14 -1.68
N HIS A 46 0.95 -12.42 -1.73
CA HIS A 46 0.32 -13.11 -0.58
C HIS A 46 1.22 -13.14 0.66
N THR A 47 2.52 -13.31 0.46
CA THR A 47 3.49 -13.26 1.56
C THR A 47 3.57 -11.86 2.17
N LEU A 48 3.58 -10.82 1.34
CA LEU A 48 3.52 -9.44 1.79
C LEU A 48 2.26 -9.22 2.65
N ILE A 49 1.07 -9.53 2.14
CA ILE A 49 -0.19 -9.33 2.88
C ILE A 49 -0.20 -10.09 4.21
N ARG A 50 0.28 -11.32 4.24
CA ARG A 50 0.35 -12.10 5.48
C ARG A 50 1.22 -11.43 6.53
N ASN A 51 2.34 -10.83 6.13
CA ASN A 51 3.24 -10.13 7.04
C ASN A 51 2.68 -8.77 7.53
N THR A 52 1.76 -8.16 6.78
CA THR A 52 1.12 -6.89 7.19
C THR A 52 0.05 -7.05 8.27
N ARG A 53 -0.37 -8.27 8.61
CA ARG A 53 -1.35 -8.51 9.68
C ARG A 53 -0.87 -8.04 11.05
N ASN A 54 0.42 -8.09 11.30
CA ASN A 54 1.05 -7.65 12.56
C ASN A 54 1.74 -6.29 12.39
N THR A 55 0.99 -5.28 11.95
CA THR A 55 1.51 -3.93 11.79
C THR A 55 1.65 -3.25 13.14
N LYS A 56 2.89 -2.95 13.53
CA LYS A 56 3.28 -2.23 14.74
C LYS A 56 4.36 -1.20 14.38
N PRO A 57 4.58 -0.16 15.19
CA PRO A 57 5.60 0.85 14.88
C PRO A 57 6.97 0.27 14.53
N HIS A 58 7.39 -0.79 15.22
CA HIS A 58 8.68 -1.45 14.99
C HIS A 58 8.70 -2.40 13.79
N THR A 59 7.56 -2.77 13.20
CA THR A 59 7.48 -3.62 12.01
C THR A 59 7.27 -2.81 10.72
N LEU A 60 6.98 -1.51 10.82
CA LEU A 60 6.70 -0.67 9.66
C LEU A 60 7.88 -0.59 8.69
N GLU A 61 9.11 -0.49 9.20
CA GLU A 61 10.33 -0.45 8.38
C GLU A 61 10.50 -1.74 7.58
N HIS A 62 10.28 -2.90 8.20
CA HIS A 62 10.32 -4.20 7.52
C HIS A 62 9.23 -4.34 6.46
N ILE A 63 8.00 -3.87 6.78
CA ILE A 63 6.90 -3.88 5.81
C ILE A 63 7.22 -2.96 4.64
N ALA A 64 7.81 -1.80 4.88
CA ALA A 64 8.25 -0.88 3.84
C ALA A 64 9.33 -1.51 2.94
N LEU A 65 10.34 -2.14 3.54
CA LEU A 65 11.36 -2.89 2.80
C LEU A 65 10.72 -3.97 1.91
N MET A 66 9.82 -4.78 2.47
CA MET A 66 9.13 -5.84 1.72
C MET A 66 8.26 -5.27 0.59
N LYS A 67 7.58 -4.15 0.79
CA LYS A 67 6.80 -3.48 -0.27
C LYS A 67 7.70 -3.00 -1.39
N ASN A 68 8.82 -2.36 -1.07
CA ASN A 68 9.76 -1.84 -2.05
C ASN A 68 10.39 -2.98 -2.87
N THR A 69 10.85 -4.03 -2.21
CA THR A 69 11.43 -5.20 -2.90
C THR A 69 10.40 -5.94 -3.74
N ALA A 70 9.18 -6.15 -3.22
CA ALA A 70 8.10 -6.75 -4.00
C ALA A 70 7.73 -5.90 -5.23
N CYS A 71 7.72 -4.57 -5.09
CA CYS A 71 7.45 -3.65 -6.19
C CYS A 71 8.43 -3.82 -7.36
N GLU A 72 9.73 -4.11 -7.07
CA GLU A 72 10.73 -4.39 -8.11
C GLU A 72 10.35 -5.59 -8.99
N LEU A 73 9.81 -6.66 -8.40
CA LEU A 73 9.37 -7.83 -9.17
C LEU A 73 8.27 -7.48 -10.17
N PHE A 74 7.35 -6.59 -9.80
CA PHE A 74 6.26 -6.17 -10.67
C PHE A 74 6.71 -5.23 -11.81
N THR A 75 7.96 -4.82 -11.85
CA THR A 75 8.53 -4.07 -12.99
C THR A 75 9.16 -4.96 -14.06
N LEU A 76 9.37 -6.26 -13.78
CA LEU A 76 10.10 -7.17 -14.69
C LEU A 76 9.25 -7.62 -15.89
N HIS A 77 8.00 -7.97 -15.67
CA HIS A 77 7.11 -8.54 -16.67
C HIS A 77 5.81 -7.74 -16.73
N ALA A 78 5.68 -6.85 -17.72
CA ALA A 78 4.58 -5.88 -17.79
C ALA A 78 3.19 -6.56 -17.88
N ASP A 79 3.03 -7.57 -18.76
CA ASP A 79 1.73 -8.23 -18.98
C ASP A 79 1.28 -9.06 -17.78
N ALA A 80 2.17 -9.89 -17.23
CA ALA A 80 1.87 -10.68 -16.03
C ALA A 80 1.57 -9.76 -14.83
N SER A 81 2.34 -8.70 -14.66
CA SER A 81 2.12 -7.71 -13.60
C SER A 81 0.78 -6.99 -13.75
N TYR A 82 0.38 -6.64 -14.98
CA TYR A 82 -0.93 -6.05 -15.24
C TYR A 82 -2.07 -6.98 -14.86
N GLN A 83 -2.00 -8.24 -15.27
CA GLN A 83 -3.05 -9.24 -14.97
C GLN A 83 -3.20 -9.42 -13.45
N GLN A 84 -2.08 -9.57 -12.74
CA GLN A 84 -2.10 -9.70 -11.28
C GLN A 84 -2.63 -8.43 -10.59
N ALA A 85 -2.16 -7.25 -10.99
CA ALA A 85 -2.60 -5.97 -10.45
C ALA A 85 -4.11 -5.76 -10.69
N PHE A 86 -4.60 -6.03 -11.89
CA PHE A 86 -6.03 -5.96 -12.22
C PHE A 86 -6.86 -6.88 -11.30
N GLY A 87 -6.46 -8.14 -11.15
CA GLY A 87 -7.14 -9.10 -10.30
C GLY A 87 -7.23 -8.65 -8.84
N PHE A 88 -6.12 -8.21 -8.27
CA PHE A 88 -6.05 -7.81 -6.87
C PHE A 88 -6.73 -6.47 -6.60
N ILE A 89 -6.57 -5.46 -7.47
CA ILE A 89 -7.30 -4.18 -7.34
C ILE A 89 -8.81 -4.40 -7.46
N ARG A 90 -9.25 -5.28 -8.38
CA ARG A 90 -10.65 -5.69 -8.48
C ARG A 90 -11.15 -6.34 -7.18
N GLN A 91 -10.34 -7.19 -6.55
CA GLN A 91 -10.71 -7.82 -5.27
C GLN A 91 -10.87 -6.79 -4.15
N LEU A 92 -10.00 -5.78 -4.08
CA LEU A 92 -10.16 -4.66 -3.15
C LEU A 92 -11.46 -3.89 -3.43
N ALA A 93 -11.77 -3.61 -4.68
CA ALA A 93 -13.02 -2.94 -5.06
C ALA A 93 -14.26 -3.76 -4.68
N ILE A 94 -14.22 -5.09 -4.84
CA ILE A 94 -15.33 -5.98 -4.43
C ILE A 94 -15.51 -5.94 -2.91
N SER A 95 -14.43 -6.00 -2.14
CA SER A 95 -14.48 -5.93 -0.68
C SER A 95 -15.09 -4.61 -0.20
N LEU A 96 -14.66 -3.48 -0.78
CA LEU A 96 -15.25 -2.17 -0.48
C LEU A 96 -16.73 -2.10 -0.84
N ARG A 97 -17.12 -2.59 -2.03
CA ARG A 97 -18.51 -2.62 -2.47
C ARG A 97 -19.39 -3.46 -1.54
N ASN A 98 -18.89 -4.61 -1.10
CA ASN A 98 -19.60 -5.47 -0.15
C ASN A 98 -19.77 -4.76 1.21
N CYS A 99 -18.73 -4.05 1.69
CA CYS A 99 -18.81 -3.23 2.89
C CYS A 99 -19.89 -2.15 2.78
N LEU A 100 -19.97 -1.44 1.66
CA LEU A 100 -20.98 -0.40 1.42
C LEU A 100 -22.42 -0.94 1.30
N LYS A 101 -22.56 -2.17 0.75
CA LYS A 101 -23.87 -2.80 0.55
C LYS A 101 -24.41 -3.44 1.83
N LEU A 102 -23.59 -4.27 2.48
CA LEU A 102 -24.02 -5.10 3.59
C LEU A 102 -23.98 -4.33 4.92
N LYS A 103 -23.10 -3.36 5.08
CA LYS A 103 -22.92 -2.52 6.27
C LYS A 103 -22.79 -3.32 7.59
N THR A 104 -22.27 -4.54 7.50
CA THR A 104 -22.02 -5.38 8.68
C THR A 104 -20.68 -5.01 9.33
N GLN A 105 -20.57 -5.22 10.63
CA GLN A 105 -19.35 -4.96 11.38
C GLN A 105 -18.15 -5.73 10.83
N GLU A 106 -18.33 -6.97 10.39
CA GLU A 106 -17.29 -7.81 9.80
C GLU A 106 -16.74 -7.22 8.50
N GLN A 107 -17.65 -6.69 7.64
CA GLN A 107 -17.25 -6.07 6.38
C GLN A 107 -16.46 -4.76 6.61
N PHE A 108 -16.90 -3.95 7.58
CA PHE A 108 -16.14 -2.77 7.98
C PHE A 108 -14.77 -3.14 8.53
N GLN A 109 -14.67 -4.15 9.38
CA GLN A 109 -13.39 -4.64 9.89
C GLN A 109 -12.46 -5.09 8.77
N THR A 110 -12.99 -5.75 7.74
CA THR A 110 -12.19 -6.21 6.59
C THR A 110 -11.52 -5.05 5.85
N VAL A 111 -12.24 -3.94 5.64
CA VAL A 111 -11.73 -2.79 4.88
C VAL A 111 -10.90 -1.84 5.75
N LEU A 112 -11.22 -1.71 7.04
CA LEU A 112 -10.56 -0.78 7.96
C LEU A 112 -9.33 -1.38 8.67
N GLN A 113 -8.82 -2.53 8.19
CA GLN A 113 -7.63 -3.18 8.74
C GLN A 113 -6.35 -2.77 8.02
N TRP A 114 -5.23 -2.88 8.73
CA TRP A 114 -3.89 -2.64 8.20
C TRP A 114 -3.57 -3.41 6.91
N PRO A 115 -3.87 -4.72 6.78
CA PRO A 115 -3.61 -5.44 5.54
C PRO A 115 -4.26 -4.79 4.32
N TYR A 116 -5.50 -4.33 4.44
CA TYR A 116 -6.19 -3.67 3.33
C TYR A 116 -5.52 -2.35 2.94
N LEU A 117 -5.13 -1.53 3.93
CA LEU A 117 -4.40 -0.29 3.69
C LEU A 117 -3.04 -0.54 3.03
N HIS A 118 -2.31 -1.54 3.51
CA HIS A 118 -1.04 -1.91 2.90
C HIS A 118 -1.20 -2.43 1.47
N CYS A 119 -2.31 -3.06 1.13
CA CYS A 119 -2.62 -3.42 -0.26
C CYS A 119 -2.82 -2.18 -1.14
N LEU A 120 -3.60 -1.19 -0.68
CA LEU A 120 -3.78 0.07 -1.41
C LEU A 120 -2.45 0.80 -1.60
N ASP A 121 -1.65 0.90 -0.55
CA ASP A 121 -0.35 1.54 -0.57
C ASP A 121 0.63 0.80 -1.50
N PHE A 122 0.66 -0.52 -1.45
CA PHE A 122 1.49 -1.34 -2.34
C PHE A 122 1.14 -1.13 -3.81
N TRP A 123 -0.14 -1.20 -4.16
CA TRP A 123 -0.55 -0.98 -5.55
C TRP A 123 -0.33 0.46 -6.01
N SER A 124 -0.46 1.45 -5.12
CA SER A 124 -0.08 2.82 -5.46
C SER A 124 1.41 2.95 -5.75
N LEU A 125 2.26 2.23 -5.00
CA LEU A 125 3.70 2.19 -5.20
C LEU A 125 4.07 1.52 -6.54
N VAL A 126 3.47 0.35 -6.84
CA VAL A 126 3.70 -0.37 -8.10
C VAL A 126 3.31 0.50 -9.30
N LEU A 127 2.10 1.10 -9.27
CA LEU A 127 1.64 1.96 -10.38
C LEU A 127 2.47 3.23 -10.51
N ALA A 128 2.86 3.84 -9.39
CA ALA A 128 3.73 5.01 -9.40
C ALA A 128 5.08 4.69 -10.07
N LYS A 129 5.71 3.59 -9.68
CA LYS A 129 7.02 3.19 -10.19
C LYS A 129 6.98 2.78 -11.65
N THR A 130 6.06 1.90 -12.04
CA THR A 130 5.95 1.43 -13.43
C THR A 130 5.60 2.57 -14.38
N CYS A 131 4.61 3.40 -14.04
CA CYS A 131 4.24 4.54 -14.89
C CYS A 131 5.34 5.61 -14.99
N HIS A 132 6.16 5.77 -13.94
CA HIS A 132 7.31 6.70 -13.98
C HIS A 132 8.40 6.18 -14.92
N VAL A 133 8.79 4.91 -14.79
CA VAL A 133 9.81 4.28 -15.64
C VAL A 133 9.39 4.30 -17.11
N ASP A 134 8.16 3.89 -17.41
CA ASP A 134 7.64 3.88 -18.78
C ASP A 134 7.62 5.27 -19.39
N ARG A 135 7.28 6.30 -18.61
CA ARG A 135 7.31 7.68 -19.05
C ARG A 135 8.72 8.19 -19.36
N GLU A 136 9.71 7.86 -18.53
CA GLU A 136 11.11 8.23 -18.78
C GLU A 136 11.65 7.56 -20.05
N GLN A 137 11.17 6.37 -20.36
CA GLN A 137 11.50 5.64 -21.59
C GLN A 137 10.67 6.08 -22.80
N GLY A 138 9.71 6.97 -22.61
CA GLY A 138 8.81 7.44 -23.67
C GLY A 138 7.82 6.39 -24.17
N VAL A 139 7.58 5.33 -23.37
CA VAL A 139 6.67 4.23 -23.71
C VAL A 139 5.32 4.42 -22.99
N PRO A 140 4.19 4.15 -23.66
CA PRO A 140 2.88 4.17 -22.98
C PRO A 140 2.81 3.04 -21.95
N SER A 141 2.53 3.39 -20.68
CA SER A 141 2.48 2.39 -19.61
C SER A 141 1.25 1.50 -19.71
N HIS A 142 1.46 0.20 -19.74
CA HIS A 142 0.40 -0.82 -19.66
C HIS A 142 -0.36 -0.74 -18.35
N MET A 143 0.27 -0.29 -17.27
CA MET A 143 -0.32 -0.19 -15.93
C MET A 143 -1.21 1.05 -15.74
N ARG A 144 -1.11 2.05 -16.62
CA ARG A 144 -1.85 3.33 -16.51
C ARG A 144 -3.37 3.18 -16.38
N PRO A 145 -4.06 2.26 -17.08
CA PRO A 145 -5.50 2.06 -16.94
C PRO A 145 -5.94 1.66 -15.52
N LEU A 146 -5.04 1.08 -14.71
CA LEU A 146 -5.33 0.65 -13.35
C LEU A 146 -5.29 1.78 -12.31
N ILE A 147 -4.78 2.96 -12.69
CA ILE A 147 -4.74 4.13 -11.81
C ILE A 147 -6.16 4.53 -11.41
N TYR A 148 -7.08 4.65 -12.38
CA TYR A 148 -8.44 5.08 -12.09
C TYR A 148 -9.18 4.15 -11.10
N PRO A 149 -9.27 2.83 -11.30
CA PRO A 149 -9.91 1.95 -10.34
C PRO A 149 -9.25 1.97 -8.96
N LEU A 150 -7.92 2.04 -8.88
CA LEU A 150 -7.23 2.15 -7.58
C LEU A 150 -7.58 3.45 -6.85
N VAL A 151 -7.60 4.57 -7.56
CA VAL A 151 -8.00 5.88 -7.01
C VAL A 151 -9.44 5.85 -6.49
N GLN A 152 -10.38 5.26 -7.24
CA GLN A 152 -11.77 5.15 -6.81
C GLN A 152 -11.92 4.33 -5.53
N VAL A 153 -11.21 3.20 -5.42
CA VAL A 153 -11.20 2.37 -4.21
C VAL A 153 -10.60 3.15 -3.03
N SER A 154 -9.46 3.80 -3.24
CA SER A 154 -8.76 4.56 -2.20
C SER A 154 -9.60 5.73 -1.66
N LEU A 155 -10.21 6.53 -2.55
CA LEU A 155 -11.12 7.61 -2.16
C LEU A 155 -12.37 7.08 -1.46
N GLY A 156 -12.90 5.93 -1.91
CA GLY A 156 -14.03 5.25 -1.27
C GLY A 156 -13.72 4.83 0.16
N VAL A 157 -12.54 4.29 0.42
CA VAL A 157 -12.07 3.94 1.78
C VAL A 157 -11.86 5.17 2.64
N GLY A 158 -11.25 6.22 2.10
CA GLY A 158 -11.05 7.48 2.81
C GLY A 158 -12.36 8.16 3.26
N ARG A 159 -13.46 7.93 2.53
CA ARG A 159 -14.81 8.46 2.84
C ARG A 159 -15.69 7.50 3.63
N LEU A 160 -15.25 6.24 3.83
CA LEU A 160 -16.10 5.19 4.38
C LEU A 160 -16.59 5.50 5.80
N VAL A 161 -15.73 6.05 6.65
CA VAL A 161 -16.04 6.37 8.05
C VAL A 161 -15.52 7.77 8.40
N PRO A 162 -16.43 8.76 8.62
CA PRO A 162 -16.04 10.14 8.93
C PRO A 162 -15.75 10.37 10.42
N MET A 163 -15.33 9.35 11.17
CA MET A 163 -15.00 9.49 12.59
C MET A 163 -13.51 9.79 12.80
N SER A 164 -13.20 10.62 13.80
CA SER A 164 -11.84 11.02 14.16
C SER A 164 -10.90 9.84 14.45
N ARG A 165 -11.42 8.74 15.00
CA ARG A 165 -10.66 7.50 15.22
C ARG A 165 -9.99 6.98 13.95
N TYR A 166 -10.55 7.24 12.77
CA TYR A 166 -10.07 6.77 11.47
C TYR A 166 -9.31 7.84 10.68
N PHE A 167 -9.00 8.99 11.26
CA PHE A 167 -8.16 10.00 10.62
C PHE A 167 -6.77 9.49 10.26
N PRO A 168 -6.08 8.70 11.11
CA PRO A 168 -4.81 8.11 10.70
C PRO A 168 -4.91 7.26 9.44
N LEU A 169 -5.97 6.44 9.32
CA LEU A 169 -6.25 5.65 8.11
C LEU A 169 -6.41 6.56 6.89
N ARG A 170 -7.20 7.63 7.02
CA ARG A 170 -7.42 8.60 5.95
C ARG A 170 -6.11 9.28 5.52
N LEU A 171 -5.25 9.65 6.46
CA LEU A 171 -3.94 10.24 6.18
C LEU A 171 -3.03 9.27 5.44
N HIS A 172 -3.00 7.99 5.78
CA HIS A 172 -2.25 6.97 5.04
C HIS A 172 -2.75 6.80 3.60
N VAL A 173 -4.07 6.83 3.39
CA VAL A 173 -4.65 6.81 2.03
C VAL A 173 -4.23 8.05 1.25
N ILE A 174 -4.27 9.24 1.86
CA ILE A 174 -3.85 10.50 1.23
C ILE A 174 -2.37 10.41 0.85
N GLU A 175 -1.50 9.95 1.74
CA GLU A 175 -0.06 9.79 1.49
C GLU A 175 0.21 8.89 0.29
N SER A 176 -0.47 7.74 0.22
CA SER A 176 -0.35 6.80 -0.91
C SER A 176 -0.79 7.45 -2.22
N MET A 177 -1.86 8.23 -2.21
CA MET A 177 -2.37 8.92 -3.40
C MET A 177 -1.49 10.11 -3.80
N LEU A 178 -0.89 10.84 -2.85
CA LEU A 178 0.08 11.90 -3.15
C LEU A 178 1.31 11.36 -3.89
N ARG A 179 1.84 10.22 -3.45
CA ARG A 179 2.93 9.53 -4.15
C ARG A 179 2.55 9.18 -5.58
N LEU A 180 1.34 8.65 -5.78
CA LEU A 180 0.83 8.32 -7.10
C LEU A 180 0.69 9.55 -8.00
N ILE A 181 0.14 10.66 -7.47
CA ILE A 181 0.03 11.95 -8.19
C ILE A 181 1.40 12.45 -8.63
N GLN A 182 2.38 12.46 -7.73
CA GLN A 182 3.73 12.93 -8.01
C GLN A 182 4.42 12.14 -9.13
N ALA A 183 4.24 10.82 -9.13
CA ALA A 183 4.87 9.95 -10.13
C ALA A 183 4.14 9.98 -11.49
N THR A 184 2.80 10.04 -11.48
CA THR A 184 1.99 9.84 -12.70
C THR A 184 1.41 11.13 -13.28
N HIS A 185 1.43 12.25 -12.52
CA HIS A 185 0.77 13.52 -12.84
C HIS A 185 -0.73 13.40 -13.10
N VAL A 186 -1.37 12.35 -12.59
CA VAL A 186 -2.82 12.17 -12.66
C VAL A 186 -3.46 12.96 -11.52
N TYR A 187 -4.47 13.77 -11.84
CA TYR A 187 -5.20 14.51 -10.82
C TYR A 187 -6.07 13.58 -9.96
N VAL A 188 -5.93 13.70 -8.63
CA VAL A 188 -6.78 13.02 -7.64
C VAL A 188 -7.34 14.06 -6.66
N PRO A 189 -8.67 14.15 -6.46
CA PRO A 189 -9.28 15.16 -5.59
C PRO A 189 -9.14 14.80 -4.11
N LEU A 190 -7.98 15.09 -3.51
CA LEU A 190 -7.67 14.82 -2.10
C LEU A 190 -8.11 15.96 -1.16
N ALA A 191 -8.27 17.19 -1.67
CA ALA A 191 -8.60 18.34 -0.86
C ALA A 191 -9.83 18.14 0.05
N PRO A 192 -10.96 17.56 -0.41
CA PRO A 192 -12.11 17.31 0.46
C PRO A 192 -11.80 16.44 1.66
N LEU A 193 -10.96 15.39 1.49
CA LEU A 193 -10.57 14.49 2.57
C LEU A 193 -9.70 15.19 3.63
N ILE A 194 -8.86 16.14 3.20
CA ILE A 194 -7.98 16.92 4.08
C ILE A 194 -8.81 17.96 4.83
N ILE A 195 -9.68 18.69 4.13
CA ILE A 195 -10.52 19.74 4.73
C ILE A 195 -11.41 19.15 5.82
N GLU A 196 -12.07 18.02 5.56
CA GLU A 196 -12.89 17.34 6.58
C GLU A 196 -12.13 17.00 7.87
N VAL A 197 -10.84 16.65 7.77
CA VAL A 197 -9.99 16.40 8.95
C VAL A 197 -9.70 17.70 9.69
N LEU A 198 -9.35 18.77 8.97
CA LEU A 198 -9.00 20.07 9.56
C LEU A 198 -10.22 20.77 10.19
N GLU A 199 -11.41 20.61 9.63
CA GLU A 199 -12.67 21.16 10.14
C GLU A 199 -13.25 20.36 11.31
N SER A 200 -12.70 19.17 11.61
CA SER A 200 -13.19 18.35 12.71
C SER A 200 -13.02 19.01 14.07
N ALA A 201 -14.01 18.82 14.94
CA ALA A 201 -14.00 19.40 16.29
C ALA A 201 -12.78 18.94 17.12
N GLU A 202 -12.28 17.74 16.87
CA GLU A 202 -11.09 17.19 17.53
C GLU A 202 -9.83 17.95 17.15
N PHE A 203 -9.71 18.34 15.89
CA PHE A 203 -8.55 19.08 15.38
C PHE A 203 -8.57 20.55 15.82
N GLN A 204 -9.78 21.14 15.94
CA GLN A 204 -9.98 22.52 16.36
C GLN A 204 -9.94 22.69 17.88
N ARG A 205 -10.07 21.63 18.67
CA ARG A 205 -9.91 21.71 20.12
C ARG A 205 -8.49 22.13 20.45
N ARG A 206 -8.34 23.36 20.98
CA ARG A 206 -7.10 23.77 21.64
C ARG A 206 -6.78 22.75 22.73
N GLY A 207 -5.62 22.09 22.63
CA GLY A 207 -5.15 21.21 23.68
C GLY A 207 -5.23 21.98 24.99
N LYS A 208 -5.93 21.42 26.00
CA LYS A 208 -5.81 21.95 27.37
C LYS A 208 -4.33 21.87 27.67
N GLY A 209 -3.67 23.03 27.81
CA GLY A 209 -2.27 23.12 28.12
C GLY A 209 -1.99 22.20 29.29
N ALA A 210 -1.06 21.27 29.11
CA ALA A 210 -0.55 20.50 30.23
C ALA A 210 0.02 21.51 31.22
N THR A 211 -0.72 21.78 32.27
CA THR A 211 -0.19 22.50 33.43
C THR A 211 0.87 21.59 34.01
N LEU A 212 2.13 21.86 33.65
CA LEU A 212 3.26 21.37 34.40
C LEU A 212 3.08 21.89 35.84
N LYS A 213 2.67 21.00 36.73
CA LYS A 213 2.72 21.29 38.16
C LYS A 213 4.19 21.51 38.51
N PRO A 214 4.50 22.58 39.23
CA PRO A 214 5.86 22.85 39.71
C PRO A 214 6.39 21.73 40.60
#